data_e837b96f1544e2296b21022df3616e59
#
_entry.id   e837b96f1544e2296b21022df3616e59
#
_cell.length_a   1.000
_cell.length_b   1.000
_cell.length_c   1.000
_cell.angle_alpha   90.00
_cell.angle_beta   90.00
_cell.angle_gamma   90.00
#
_symmetry.space_group_name_H-M   'P 1'
#
loop_
_entity.id
_entity.type
_entity.pdbx_description
1 polymer ?
#
loop_
_entity_poly.entity_id
_entity_poly.type
_entity_poly.pdbx_seq_one_letter_code
_entity_poly.pdbx_strand_id
1 'polypeptide(L)'
;MRLKTELERWRTEHIKKINMSDREIMDAKNGITRRTYGFRDPVVQKVCDKFIDRSNVGFAKYGSTLEDERRLKMKGLQKYLNDIQEELMDAVLYIQAARDELQDLREESLIEKFNEDEYEKRISQE
;
A
#
# COMPACT_ATOMS: atom_id res chain seq x y z
N MET A 1 -33.10 35.54 -3.04
CA MET A 1 -32.54 34.21 -3.04
C MET A 1 -33.65 33.17 -2.89
N ARG A 2 -33.87 32.38 -3.91
CA ARG A 2 -34.96 31.39 -3.88
C ARG A 2 -34.48 30.13 -3.16
N LEU A 3 -35.11 29.81 -2.05
CA LEU A 3 -34.85 28.53 -1.38
C LEU A 3 -35.33 27.38 -2.28
N LYS A 4 -34.47 26.41 -2.52
CA LYS A 4 -34.88 25.18 -3.18
C LYS A 4 -35.94 24.48 -2.36
N THR A 5 -37.08 24.17 -2.98
CA THR A 5 -38.13 23.41 -2.32
C THR A 5 -37.66 22.02 -1.96
N GLU A 6 -38.27 21.40 -0.97
CA GLU A 6 -37.96 20.01 -0.60
C GLU A 6 -38.14 19.06 -1.79
N LEU A 7 -39.10 19.32 -2.66
CA LEU A 7 -39.35 18.54 -3.86
C LEU A 7 -38.21 18.66 -4.89
N GLU A 8 -37.64 19.87 -5.05
CA GLU A 8 -36.48 20.09 -5.92
C GLU A 8 -35.24 19.36 -5.40
N ARG A 9 -35.03 19.36 -4.08
CA ARG A 9 -33.96 18.59 -3.43
C ARG A 9 -34.18 17.10 -3.64
N TRP A 10 -35.38 16.60 -3.40
CA TRP A 10 -35.72 15.20 -3.60
C TRP A 10 -35.52 14.76 -5.05
N ARG A 11 -35.96 15.55 -6.01
CA ARG A 11 -35.73 15.27 -7.45
C ARG A 11 -34.24 15.22 -7.80
N THR A 12 -33.47 16.18 -7.33
CA THR A 12 -32.02 16.23 -7.57
C THR A 12 -31.30 15.01 -6.99
N GLU A 13 -31.66 14.61 -5.78
CA GLU A 13 -31.08 13.44 -5.13
C GLU A 13 -31.47 12.13 -5.83
N HIS A 14 -32.74 11.98 -6.23
CA HIS A 14 -33.23 10.79 -6.90
C HIS A 14 -32.74 10.68 -8.36
N ILE A 15 -32.63 11.78 -9.07
CA ILE A 15 -32.04 11.79 -10.42
C ILE A 15 -30.56 11.40 -10.38
N LYS A 16 -29.82 11.89 -9.40
CA LYS A 16 -28.44 11.46 -9.18
C LYS A 16 -28.34 9.95 -8.92
N LYS A 17 -29.21 9.39 -8.08
CA LYS A 17 -29.26 7.96 -7.80
C LYS A 17 -29.63 7.13 -9.02
N ILE A 18 -30.56 7.59 -9.85
CA ILE A 18 -31.01 6.89 -11.08
C ILE A 18 -29.90 6.86 -12.13
N ASN A 19 -29.06 7.91 -12.19
CA ASN A 19 -27.98 8.03 -13.16
C ASN A 19 -26.63 7.45 -12.69
N MET A 20 -26.55 6.92 -11.48
CA MET A 20 -25.35 6.29 -10.97
C MET A 20 -25.21 4.87 -11.51
N SER A 21 -24.00 4.50 -11.92
CA SER A 21 -23.66 3.12 -12.22
C SER A 21 -23.76 2.22 -10.97
N ASP A 22 -23.95 0.92 -11.16
CA ASP A 22 -23.99 -0.05 -10.06
C ASP A 22 -22.72 0.03 -9.19
N ARG A 23 -21.58 0.29 -9.82
CA ARG A 23 -20.30 0.46 -9.13
C ARG A 23 -20.28 1.71 -8.24
N GLU A 24 -20.80 2.83 -8.74
CA GLU A 24 -20.90 4.08 -7.97
C GLU A 24 -21.83 3.94 -6.78
N ILE A 25 -22.95 3.22 -6.94
CA ILE A 25 -23.87 2.89 -5.86
C ILE A 25 -23.19 2.03 -4.80
N MET A 26 -22.48 1.01 -5.22
CA MET A 26 -21.75 0.11 -4.32
C MET A 26 -20.64 0.84 -3.58
N ASP A 27 -19.86 1.67 -4.27
CA ASP A 27 -18.81 2.51 -3.68
C ASP A 27 -19.41 3.45 -2.61
N ALA A 28 -20.52 4.11 -2.93
CA ALA A 28 -21.21 5.01 -1.99
C ALA A 28 -21.68 4.28 -0.72
N LYS A 29 -22.23 3.07 -0.86
CA LYS A 29 -22.63 2.22 0.27
C LYS A 29 -21.45 1.85 1.16
N ASN A 30 -20.29 1.60 0.59
CA ASN A 30 -19.08 1.18 1.30
C ASN A 30 -18.20 2.36 1.75
N GLY A 31 -18.63 3.61 1.54
CA GLY A 31 -17.87 4.80 1.88
C GLY A 31 -16.59 4.97 1.03
N ILE A 32 -16.60 4.46 -0.20
CA ILE A 32 -15.46 4.53 -1.11
C ILE A 32 -15.60 5.72 -2.05
N THR A 33 -14.57 6.56 -2.11
CA THR A 33 -14.41 7.59 -3.12
C THR A 33 -13.42 7.09 -4.17
N ARG A 34 -13.87 7.04 -5.43
CA ARG A 34 -13.05 6.53 -6.53
C ARG A 34 -12.52 7.68 -7.38
N ARG A 35 -11.19 7.62 -7.65
CA ARG A 35 -10.52 8.55 -8.56
C ARG A 35 -9.61 7.76 -9.51
N THR A 36 -9.48 8.25 -10.73
CA THR A 36 -8.59 7.67 -11.74
C THR A 36 -7.41 8.61 -11.96
N TYR A 37 -6.19 8.09 -11.89
CA TYR A 37 -4.96 8.81 -12.13
C TYR A 37 -4.14 8.11 -13.22
N GLY A 38 -3.46 8.92 -14.04
CA GLY A 38 -2.46 8.39 -14.97
C GLY A 38 -1.09 8.25 -14.30
N PHE A 39 -0.37 7.20 -14.62
CA PHE A 39 0.99 6.95 -14.12
C PHE A 39 1.98 6.92 -15.27
N ARG A 40 3.13 7.56 -15.10
CA ARG A 40 4.27 7.43 -16.02
C ARG A 40 5.19 6.28 -15.63
N ASP A 41 5.31 6.08 -14.33
CA ASP A 41 6.24 5.13 -13.74
C ASP A 41 5.50 3.92 -13.18
N PRO A 42 5.72 2.72 -13.75
CA PRO A 42 5.11 1.49 -13.25
C PRO A 42 5.49 1.16 -11.80
N VAL A 43 6.63 1.61 -11.33
CA VAL A 43 7.04 1.44 -9.92
C VAL A 43 6.13 2.24 -9.00
N VAL A 44 5.79 3.47 -9.38
CA VAL A 44 4.84 4.30 -8.62
C VAL A 44 3.47 3.65 -8.57
N GLN A 45 2.99 3.12 -9.69
CA GLN A 45 1.71 2.41 -9.73
C GLN A 45 1.68 1.24 -8.75
N LYS A 46 2.71 0.41 -8.74
CA LYS A 46 2.81 -0.75 -7.83
C LYS A 46 2.77 -0.35 -6.36
N VAL A 47 3.43 0.73 -6.01
CA VAL A 47 3.44 1.24 -4.63
C VAL A 47 2.08 1.82 -4.25
N CYS A 48 1.43 2.56 -5.15
CA CYS A 48 0.08 3.07 -4.92
C CYS A 48 -0.94 1.93 -4.70
N ASP A 49 -0.88 0.87 -5.50
CA ASP A 49 -1.72 -0.32 -5.33
C ASP A 49 -1.50 -0.97 -3.95
N LYS A 50 -0.27 -1.07 -3.51
CA LYS A 50 0.07 -1.59 -2.17
C LYS A 50 -0.48 -0.71 -1.05
N PHE A 51 -0.47 0.61 -1.20
CA PHE A 51 -1.08 1.52 -0.22
C PHE A 51 -2.59 1.28 -0.09
N ILE A 52 -3.28 1.14 -1.21
CA ILE A 52 -4.72 0.88 -1.24
C ILE A 52 -5.03 -0.46 -0.57
N ASP A 53 -4.31 -1.52 -0.94
CA ASP A 53 -4.49 -2.85 -0.37
C ASP A 53 -4.24 -2.84 1.15
N ARG A 54 -3.18 -2.20 1.60
CA ARG A 54 -2.86 -2.07 3.02
C ARG A 54 -3.96 -1.32 3.78
N SER A 55 -4.47 -0.25 3.21
CA SER A 55 -5.59 0.51 3.79
C SER A 55 -6.84 -0.34 3.94
N ASN A 56 -7.18 -1.11 2.92
CA ASN A 56 -8.35 -2.01 2.93
C ASN A 56 -8.20 -3.14 3.95
N VAL A 57 -7.02 -3.73 4.05
CA VAL A 57 -6.72 -4.77 5.07
C VAL A 57 -6.85 -4.19 6.49
N GLY A 58 -6.32 -3.00 6.73
CA GLY A 58 -6.45 -2.32 8.01
C GLY A 58 -7.91 -2.03 8.37
N PHE A 59 -8.70 -1.54 7.42
CA PHE A 59 -10.12 -1.27 7.61
C PHE A 59 -10.91 -2.56 7.92
N ALA A 60 -10.66 -3.63 7.19
CA ALA A 60 -11.29 -4.93 7.44
C ALA A 60 -10.98 -5.46 8.85
N LYS A 61 -9.76 -5.22 9.33
CA LYS A 61 -9.30 -5.70 10.64
C LYS A 61 -9.81 -4.86 11.82
N TYR A 62 -9.80 -3.53 11.68
CA TYR A 62 -10.07 -2.59 12.78
C TYR A 62 -11.43 -1.90 12.70
N GLY A 63 -12.11 -1.93 11.55
CA GLY A 63 -13.41 -1.29 11.35
C GLY A 63 -13.37 0.24 11.31
N SER A 64 -12.19 0.84 11.21
CA SER A 64 -12.01 2.29 11.17
C SER A 64 -10.87 2.67 10.23
N THR A 65 -10.93 3.89 9.70
CA THR A 65 -9.87 4.49 8.89
C THR A 65 -8.91 5.29 9.76
N LEU A 66 -7.75 5.62 9.22
CA LEU A 66 -6.80 6.53 9.87
C LEU A 66 -7.40 7.91 10.12
N GLU A 67 -8.25 8.39 9.21
CA GLU A 67 -8.98 9.64 9.38
C GLU A 67 -9.99 9.59 10.53
N ASP A 68 -10.70 8.46 10.69
CA ASP A 68 -11.59 8.23 11.83
C ASP A 68 -10.83 8.28 13.15
N GLU A 69 -9.69 7.57 13.21
CA GLU A 69 -8.80 7.55 14.37
C GLU A 69 -8.33 8.95 14.76
N ARG A 70 -7.94 9.75 13.77
CA ARG A 70 -7.49 11.12 13.96
C ARG A 70 -8.62 12.02 14.47
N ARG A 71 -9.79 11.96 13.86
CA ARG A 71 -10.97 12.79 14.23
C ARG A 71 -11.48 12.47 15.61
N LEU A 72 -11.53 11.20 15.96
CA LEU A 72 -12.01 10.71 17.25
C LEU A 72 -10.96 10.86 18.37
N LYS A 73 -9.78 11.40 18.06
CA LYS A 73 -8.69 11.56 19.03
C LYS A 73 -8.29 10.25 19.72
N MET A 74 -8.41 9.13 19.02
CA MET A 74 -8.04 7.80 19.54
C MET A 74 -6.54 7.69 19.83
N LYS A 75 -5.74 8.48 19.10
CA LYS A 75 -4.29 8.56 19.24
C LYS A 75 -3.85 10.03 19.25
N GLY A 76 -3.02 10.42 20.21
CA GLY A 76 -2.45 11.77 20.27
C GLY A 76 -1.22 11.92 19.36
N LEU A 77 -0.79 13.17 19.16
CA LEU A 77 0.38 13.49 18.32
C LEU A 77 1.65 12.76 18.78
N GLN A 78 1.89 12.70 20.09
CA GLN A 78 3.07 12.01 20.65
C GLN A 78 3.07 10.53 20.30
N LYS A 79 1.92 9.87 20.33
CA LYS A 79 1.78 8.46 19.96
C LYS A 79 2.06 8.23 18.47
N TYR A 80 1.57 9.11 17.60
CA TYR A 80 1.89 9.05 16.17
C TYR A 80 3.39 9.20 15.92
N LEU A 81 4.05 10.13 16.60
CA LEU A 81 5.50 10.33 16.46
C LEU A 81 6.30 9.12 16.92
N ASN A 82 5.92 8.53 18.03
CA ASN A 82 6.56 7.31 18.55
C ASN A 82 6.38 6.13 17.59
N ASP A 83 5.18 5.94 17.06
CA ASP A 83 4.88 4.87 16.11
C ASP A 83 5.67 5.04 14.81
N ILE A 84 5.76 6.26 14.29
CA ILE A 84 6.57 6.56 13.10
C ILE A 84 8.05 6.25 13.35
N GLN A 85 8.57 6.66 14.49
CA GLN A 85 9.98 6.41 14.83
C GLN A 85 10.28 4.92 14.91
N GLU A 86 9.42 4.16 15.57
CA GLU A 86 9.55 2.70 15.68
C GLU A 86 9.53 2.03 14.30
N GLU A 87 8.59 2.43 13.41
CA GLU A 87 8.50 1.90 12.05
C GLU A 87 9.74 2.24 11.20
N LEU A 88 10.29 3.44 11.35
CA LEU A 88 11.53 3.83 10.67
C LEU A 88 12.74 3.04 11.18
N MET A 89 12.81 2.78 12.47
CA MET A 89 13.85 1.92 13.07
C MET A 89 13.75 0.51 12.52
N ASP A 90 12.55 -0.07 12.46
CA ASP A 90 12.31 -1.38 11.87
C ASP A 90 12.72 -1.42 10.39
N ALA A 91 12.43 -0.37 9.64
CA ALA A 91 12.84 -0.26 8.24
C ALA A 91 14.37 -0.32 8.08
N VAL A 92 15.11 0.34 8.96
CA VAL A 92 16.59 0.27 8.98
C VAL A 92 17.08 -1.14 9.27
N LEU A 93 16.47 -1.82 10.22
CA LEU A 93 16.81 -3.21 10.55
C LEU A 93 16.54 -4.16 9.38
N TYR A 94 15.42 -4.00 8.69
CA TYR A 94 15.11 -4.79 7.49
C TYR A 94 16.09 -4.53 6.34
N ILE A 95 16.53 -3.30 6.15
CA ILE A 95 17.55 -2.96 5.17
C ILE A 95 18.86 -3.68 5.49
N GLN A 96 19.27 -3.67 6.75
CA GLN A 96 20.50 -4.37 7.16
C GLN A 96 20.38 -5.89 6.97
N ALA A 97 19.28 -6.48 7.38
CA ALA A 97 19.03 -7.90 7.18
C ALA A 97 19.05 -8.27 5.68
N ALA A 98 18.46 -7.46 4.83
CA ALA A 98 18.48 -7.67 3.39
C ALA A 98 19.90 -7.54 2.79
N ARG A 99 20.70 -6.59 3.30
CA ARG A 99 22.12 -6.46 2.90
C ARG A 99 22.95 -7.66 3.29
N ASP A 100 22.75 -8.16 4.50
CA ASP A 100 23.44 -9.34 5.00
C ASP A 100 23.09 -10.58 4.16
N GLU A 101 21.80 -10.78 3.86
CA GLU A 101 21.33 -11.85 2.98
C GLU A 101 21.93 -11.75 1.57
N LEU A 102 21.99 -10.55 1.01
CA LEU A 102 22.62 -10.31 -0.30
C LEU A 102 24.12 -10.67 -0.28
N GLN A 103 24.81 -10.34 0.82
CA GLN A 103 26.23 -10.68 0.99
C GLN A 103 26.43 -12.18 1.06
N ASP A 104 25.62 -12.89 1.84
CA ASP A 104 25.67 -14.34 1.97
C ASP A 104 25.45 -15.03 0.60
N LEU A 105 24.45 -14.57 -0.16
CA LEU A 105 24.19 -15.08 -1.51
C LEU A 105 25.37 -14.85 -2.48
N ARG A 106 26.05 -13.71 -2.37
CA ARG A 106 27.25 -13.42 -3.18
C ARG A 106 28.41 -14.35 -2.82
N GLU A 107 28.62 -14.60 -1.54
CA GLU A 107 29.67 -15.51 -1.06
C GLU A 107 29.40 -16.93 -1.51
N GLU A 108 28.20 -17.44 -1.38
CA GLU A 108 27.78 -18.75 -1.88
C GLU A 108 28.03 -18.88 -3.39
N SER A 109 27.64 -17.88 -4.17
CA SER A 109 27.87 -17.86 -5.63
C SER A 109 29.36 -17.90 -6.00
N LEU A 110 30.21 -17.19 -5.25
CA LEU A 110 31.66 -17.21 -5.47
C LEU A 110 32.28 -18.57 -5.14
N ILE A 111 31.82 -19.22 -4.07
CA ILE A 111 32.26 -20.56 -3.68
C ILE A 111 31.87 -21.59 -4.75
N GLU A 112 30.64 -21.54 -5.23
CA GLU A 112 30.16 -22.43 -6.30
C GLU A 112 31.01 -22.28 -7.57
N LYS A 113 31.26 -21.05 -8.00
CA LYS A 113 32.07 -20.74 -9.16
C LYS A 113 33.51 -21.25 -9.01
N PHE A 114 34.11 -21.05 -7.85
CA PHE A 114 35.45 -21.54 -7.55
C PHE A 114 35.52 -23.07 -7.63
N ASN A 115 34.56 -23.77 -7.12
CA ASN A 115 34.46 -25.22 -7.16
C ASN A 115 34.28 -25.73 -8.59
N GLU A 116 33.49 -25.07 -9.43
CA GLU A 116 33.33 -25.39 -10.84
C GLU A 116 34.63 -25.22 -11.61
N ASP A 117 35.33 -24.11 -11.41
CA ASP A 117 36.61 -23.82 -12.05
C ASP A 117 37.69 -24.85 -11.66
N GLU A 118 37.75 -25.27 -10.41
CA GLU A 118 38.65 -26.34 -9.96
C GLU A 118 38.32 -27.70 -10.58
N TYR A 119 37.03 -28.00 -10.68
CA TYR A 119 36.58 -29.24 -11.30
C TYR A 119 36.96 -29.30 -12.79
N GLU A 120 36.71 -28.22 -13.53
CA GLU A 120 37.09 -28.11 -14.94
C GLU A 120 38.61 -28.23 -15.15
N LYS A 121 39.42 -27.62 -14.29
CA LYS A 121 40.89 -27.76 -14.33
C LYS A 121 41.36 -29.20 -14.12
N ARG A 122 40.71 -29.92 -13.21
CA ARG A 122 41.03 -31.34 -12.98
C ARG A 122 40.72 -32.21 -14.20
N ILE A 123 39.54 -32.00 -14.82
CA ILE A 123 39.13 -32.73 -16.02
C ILE A 123 40.09 -32.45 -17.20
N SER A 124 40.51 -31.19 -17.38
CA SER A 124 41.39 -30.80 -18.48
C SER A 124 42.85 -31.32 -18.34
N GLN A 125 43.24 -31.83 -17.17
CA GLN A 125 44.55 -32.41 -16.90
C GLN A 125 44.59 -33.94 -17.07
N GLU A 126 43.45 -34.58 -17.24
CA GLU A 126 43.32 -35.99 -17.58
C GLU A 126 43.36 -36.18 -19.11
#